data_ddade16bb9b004292cb916489167420e
#
_entry.id   ddade16bb9b004292cb916489167420e
#
_cell.length_a   1.000
_cell.length_b   1.000
_cell.length_c   1.000
_cell.angle_alpha   90.00
_cell.angle_beta   90.00
_cell.angle_gamma   90.00
#
_symmetry.space_group_name_H-M   'P 1'
#
loop_
_entity.id
_entity.type
_entity.pdbx_description
1 polymer ?
#
loop_
_entity_poly.entity_id
_entity_poly.type
_entity_poly.pdbx_seq_one_letter_code
_entity_poly.pdbx_strand_id
1 'polypeptide(L)'
;GTQDTDAVNVAQLKTVNTKYDTKLSRGFIIKKGGEAVGETISLNGDTAPEITFDVAEANKGLTVDRDGKTIKYGIDGSKIDLNGNDTIPGWTLEVGVKPGIPTNTGSAEGNKKVIKPNDTVTLRADNGIRLKQENGVVDIGLKYMAVDTKWTNINDAVATNGGMAIGANSNADGETSVALGWGSNISASNYAAALSPFSSAVNSEYGLAMGTKAAVKTSPYGMAMGALSSVDDSEYGAAIGANSAIVNSNYGVVIGTSATVKDADNAVAIGVSSSAAVKNGVAIGAFSKADTAAGVSGYDPSTKAASADTSAAWRSTVS
;
A
#
# COMPACT_ATOMS: atom_id res chain seq x y z
N GLY A 1 87.97 26.91 27.81
CA GLY A 1 88.62 26.05 26.89
C GLY A 1 88.03 26.07 25.52
N THR A 2 88.88 26.11 24.51
CA THR A 2 88.47 26.03 23.05
C THR A 2 88.98 24.76 22.42
N GLN A 3 89.68 23.93 23.13
CA GLN A 3 90.14 22.60 22.69
C GLN A 3 89.53 21.50 23.55
N ASP A 4 89.37 20.31 23.00
CA ASP A 4 88.80 19.15 23.70
C ASP A 4 89.66 18.74 24.94
N THR A 5 90.90 19.16 24.96
CA THR A 5 91.84 18.90 26.05
C THR A 5 91.84 19.99 27.16
N ASP A 6 91.10 21.08 27.01
CA ASP A 6 91.03 22.15 27.96
C ASP A 6 90.32 21.71 29.22
N ALA A 7 90.90 22.02 30.36
CA ALA A 7 90.31 21.72 31.65
C ALA A 7 89.05 22.56 31.88
N VAL A 8 87.94 21.89 32.16
CA VAL A 8 86.70 22.55 32.52
C VAL A 8 86.72 22.84 34.01
N ASN A 9 86.59 24.13 34.41
CA ASN A 9 86.52 24.47 35.80
C ASN A 9 85.16 24.11 36.45
N VAL A 10 85.12 23.95 37.73
CA VAL A 10 83.93 23.55 38.52
C VAL A 10 82.73 24.49 38.23
N ALA A 11 82.97 25.78 38.01
CA ALA A 11 81.89 26.74 37.73
C ALA A 11 81.28 26.53 36.35
N GLN A 12 82.12 26.22 35.38
CA GLN A 12 81.58 25.87 34.00
C GLN A 12 80.79 24.59 34.02
N LEU A 13 81.26 23.55 34.72
CA LEU A 13 80.56 22.29 34.91
C LEU A 13 79.22 22.49 35.61
N LYS A 14 79.26 23.27 36.73
CA LYS A 14 77.98 23.59 37.44
C LYS A 14 77.00 24.35 36.54
N THR A 15 77.45 25.26 35.70
CA THR A 15 76.59 26.00 34.73
C THR A 15 75.98 25.06 33.71
N VAL A 16 76.77 24.17 33.17
CA VAL A 16 76.34 23.17 32.21
C VAL A 16 75.29 22.23 32.83
N ASN A 17 75.57 21.73 34.02
CA ASN A 17 74.68 20.83 34.76
C ASN A 17 73.35 21.51 35.09
N THR A 18 73.38 22.73 35.63
CA THR A 18 72.19 23.51 35.92
C THR A 18 71.35 23.76 34.62
N LYS A 19 72.03 24.01 33.52
CA LYS A 19 71.36 24.21 32.22
C LYS A 19 70.68 22.93 31.71
N TYR A 20 71.28 21.78 31.90
CA TYR A 20 70.69 20.49 31.51
C TYR A 20 69.57 20.13 32.46
N ASP A 21 69.72 20.23 33.78
CA ASP A 21 68.71 19.99 34.79
C ASP A 21 67.48 20.87 34.54
N THR A 22 67.69 22.14 34.27
CA THR A 22 66.59 23.07 33.94
C THR A 22 65.82 22.67 32.63
N LYS A 23 66.54 22.13 31.65
CA LYS A 23 65.92 21.67 30.39
C LYS A 23 65.17 20.34 30.60
N LEU A 24 65.75 19.41 31.34
CA LEU A 24 65.16 18.10 31.59
C LEU A 24 63.99 18.20 32.56
N SER A 25 64.05 19.12 33.51
CA SER A 25 62.93 19.37 34.47
C SER A 25 61.67 19.96 33.80
N ARG A 26 61.79 20.49 32.59
CA ARG A 26 60.63 20.93 31.81
C ARG A 26 59.73 19.75 31.40
N GLY A 27 60.30 18.55 31.23
CA GLY A 27 59.55 17.36 30.91
C GLY A 27 58.54 17.52 29.75
N PHE A 28 57.49 16.74 29.79
CA PHE A 28 56.36 16.87 28.91
C PHE A 28 55.04 16.67 29.65
N ILE A 29 53.97 17.19 29.09
CA ILE A 29 52.62 17.11 29.66
C ILE A 29 51.75 16.31 28.68
N ILE A 30 51.00 15.33 29.21
CA ILE A 30 49.98 14.65 28.45
C ILE A 30 48.71 15.51 28.47
N LYS A 31 48.11 15.71 27.30
CA LYS A 31 46.87 16.50 27.16
C LYS A 31 45.73 15.62 26.69
N LYS A 32 44.53 15.86 27.21
CA LYS A 32 43.26 15.33 26.72
C LYS A 32 42.42 16.50 26.22
N GLY A 33 42.12 16.54 24.92
CA GLY A 33 41.31 17.63 24.36
C GLY A 33 41.92 19.04 24.48
N GLY A 34 43.26 19.12 24.60
CA GLY A 34 43.96 20.40 24.81
C GLY A 34 44.24 20.74 26.25
N GLU A 35 43.64 20.08 27.23
CA GLU A 35 43.84 20.27 28.65
C GLU A 35 44.90 19.32 29.21
N ALA A 36 45.72 19.79 30.15
CA ALA A 36 46.72 18.96 30.79
C ALA A 36 46.03 17.89 31.69
N VAL A 37 46.50 16.65 31.59
CA VAL A 37 46.02 15.54 32.41
C VAL A 37 47.17 15.04 33.24
N GLY A 38 47.03 15.19 34.54
CA GLY A 38 48.07 14.81 35.52
C GLY A 38 49.18 15.84 35.62
N GLU A 39 50.28 15.44 36.30
CA GLU A 39 51.45 16.26 36.54
C GLU A 39 52.41 16.23 35.35
N THR A 40 53.33 17.21 35.33
CA THR A 40 54.41 17.21 34.34
C THR A 40 55.34 16.02 34.57
N ILE A 41 55.61 15.26 33.52
CA ILE A 41 56.55 14.14 33.56
C ILE A 41 57.96 14.71 33.39
N SER A 42 58.72 14.73 34.50
CA SER A 42 60.09 15.23 34.53
C SER A 42 61.06 14.15 33.97
N LEU A 43 62.08 14.61 33.24
CA LEU A 43 63.12 13.74 32.68
C LEU A 43 64.45 13.80 33.47
N ASN A 44 64.50 14.51 34.59
CA ASN A 44 65.71 14.70 35.37
C ASN A 44 65.74 13.93 36.72
N GLY A 45 64.84 12.93 36.89
CA GLY A 45 64.83 12.03 38.06
C GLY A 45 65.87 10.93 37.97
N ASP A 46 66.19 10.33 39.15
CA ASP A 46 67.13 9.23 39.26
C ASP A 46 66.65 7.90 38.57
N THR A 47 65.38 7.83 38.33
CA THR A 47 64.77 6.71 37.59
C THR A 47 64.09 7.18 36.29
N ALA A 48 64.04 6.32 35.28
CA ALA A 48 63.33 6.63 34.04
C ALA A 48 61.85 6.81 34.35
N PRO A 49 61.21 7.91 33.89
CA PRO A 49 59.79 8.10 34.09
C PRO A 49 59.00 7.06 33.27
N GLU A 50 58.00 6.51 33.91
CA GLU A 50 57.08 5.56 33.24
C GLU A 50 55.77 6.27 32.88
N ILE A 51 55.28 5.99 31.71
CA ILE A 51 53.95 6.37 31.25
C ILE A 51 53.18 5.10 30.96
N THR A 52 52.12 4.88 31.72
CA THR A 52 51.24 3.77 31.49
C THR A 52 50.10 4.22 30.60
N PHE A 53 49.93 3.53 29.46
CA PHE A 53 48.76 3.63 28.65
C PHE A 53 47.88 2.44 28.93
N ASP A 54 46.68 2.69 29.41
CA ASP A 54 45.72 1.64 29.78
C ASP A 54 44.35 1.98 29.25
N VAL A 55 43.45 1.03 29.30
CA VAL A 55 42.03 1.21 28.99
C VAL A 55 41.22 1.13 30.28
N ALA A 56 40.35 2.09 30.51
CA ALA A 56 39.61 2.20 31.77
C ALA A 56 38.75 0.95 32.06
N GLU A 57 38.41 0.18 31.05
CA GLU A 57 37.53 -0.97 31.15
C GLU A 57 37.96 -2.10 30.17
N ALA A 58 39.17 -2.63 30.41
CA ALA A 58 39.76 -3.66 29.54
C ALA A 58 38.91 -4.94 29.42
N ASN A 59 38.09 -5.26 30.40
CA ASN A 59 37.16 -6.39 30.36
C ASN A 59 35.95 -6.17 29.46
N LYS A 60 35.74 -4.97 28.94
CA LYS A 60 34.65 -4.62 28.00
C LYS A 60 35.11 -4.58 26.53
N GLY A 61 36.20 -5.22 26.23
CA GLY A 61 36.67 -5.38 24.84
C GLY A 61 37.53 -4.23 24.31
N LEU A 62 37.87 -3.24 25.10
CA LEU A 62 38.89 -2.26 24.75
C LEU A 62 40.27 -2.87 24.97
N THR A 63 41.19 -2.68 24.04
CA THR A 63 42.56 -3.16 24.12
C THR A 63 43.55 -2.04 23.86
N VAL A 64 44.66 -2.09 24.55
CA VAL A 64 45.84 -1.30 24.23
C VAL A 64 47.02 -2.26 24.03
N ASP A 65 47.74 -2.07 22.96
CA ASP A 65 48.92 -2.88 22.64
C ASP A 65 50.10 -2.01 22.19
N ARG A 66 51.30 -2.55 22.28
CA ARG A 66 52.49 -1.85 21.87
C ARG A 66 53.25 -2.59 20.77
N ASP A 67 53.51 -1.91 19.69
CA ASP A 67 54.33 -2.38 18.60
C ASP A 67 55.51 -1.43 18.38
N GLY A 68 56.66 -1.83 18.92
CA GLY A 68 57.84 -0.97 18.92
C GLY A 68 57.63 0.34 19.69
N LYS A 69 57.60 1.47 18.97
CA LYS A 69 57.34 2.82 19.50
C LYS A 69 55.90 3.27 19.36
N THR A 70 55.04 2.41 18.81
CA THR A 70 53.64 2.73 18.54
C THR A 70 52.73 2.11 19.58
N ILE A 71 51.81 2.89 20.12
CA ILE A 71 50.71 2.41 20.94
C ILE A 71 49.49 2.27 20.05
N LYS A 72 48.89 1.08 20.04
CA LYS A 72 47.70 0.73 19.26
C LYS A 72 46.54 0.53 20.23
N TYR A 73 45.42 1.20 19.94
CA TYR A 73 44.15 0.95 20.61
C TYR A 73 43.29 0.11 19.69
N GLY A 74 42.65 -0.87 20.22
CA GLY A 74 41.80 -1.80 19.46
C GLY A 74 40.53 -2.16 20.21
N ILE A 75 39.70 -2.92 19.54
CA ILE A 75 38.48 -3.50 20.06
C ILE A 75 38.56 -5.01 19.88
N ASP A 76 38.52 -5.75 20.99
CA ASP A 76 38.35 -7.20 20.98
C ASP A 76 36.84 -7.51 20.95
N GLY A 77 36.32 -7.80 19.76
CA GLY A 77 34.92 -8.09 19.54
C GLY A 77 34.40 -9.28 20.35
N SER A 78 35.26 -10.20 20.75
CA SER A 78 34.90 -11.37 21.57
C SER A 78 34.54 -11.02 23.02
N LYS A 79 35.02 -9.86 23.49
CA LYS A 79 34.82 -9.34 24.86
C LYS A 79 33.77 -8.24 24.93
N ILE A 80 33.21 -7.81 23.79
CA ILE A 80 32.12 -6.84 23.82
C ILE A 80 30.86 -7.58 24.28
N ASP A 81 30.43 -7.29 25.49
CA ASP A 81 29.18 -7.81 26.04
C ASP A 81 28.00 -6.98 25.48
N LEU A 82 27.38 -7.51 24.45
CA LEU A 82 26.19 -6.94 23.85
C LEU A 82 24.91 -7.29 24.64
N ASN A 83 25.01 -8.11 25.69
CA ASN A 83 23.88 -8.57 26.50
C ASN A 83 23.75 -7.79 27.82
N GLY A 84 24.74 -7.00 28.17
CA GLY A 84 24.73 -6.17 29.37
C GLY A 84 24.09 -4.79 29.19
N ASN A 85 24.05 -4.01 30.27
CA ASN A 85 23.49 -2.66 30.34
C ASN A 85 24.21 -1.59 29.51
N ASP A 86 25.19 -1.97 28.70
CA ASP A 86 26.02 -1.04 27.95
C ASP A 86 25.61 -0.98 26.49
N THR A 87 24.86 -0.07 26.24
CA THR A 87 24.71 0.96 25.18
C THR A 87 25.32 0.73 23.80
N ILE A 88 25.11 -0.41 23.14
CA ILE A 88 24.83 -0.31 21.72
C ILE A 88 23.35 0.03 21.65
N PRO A 89 22.96 1.24 21.23
CA PRO A 89 21.56 1.58 21.17
C PRO A 89 20.87 0.62 20.20
N GLY A 90 19.99 -0.23 20.73
CA GLY A 90 19.09 -1.02 19.93
C GLY A 90 18.15 -0.08 19.16
N TRP A 91 17.51 -0.62 18.17
CA TRP A 91 16.40 0.06 17.51
C TRP A 91 15.08 -0.37 18.16
N THR A 92 14.07 0.48 18.08
CA THR A 92 12.77 0.18 18.66
C THR A 92 11.84 -0.36 17.58
N LEU A 93 11.33 -1.57 17.78
CA LEU A 93 10.22 -2.10 17.00
C LEU A 93 8.91 -1.65 17.66
N GLU A 94 8.11 -0.92 16.91
CA GLU A 94 6.78 -0.49 17.30
C GLU A 94 5.77 -0.94 16.27
N VAL A 95 4.69 -1.56 16.71
CA VAL A 95 3.51 -1.84 15.87
C VAL A 95 2.49 -0.75 16.16
N GLY A 96 2.13 0.00 15.16
CA GLY A 96 1.20 1.11 15.28
C GLY A 96 0.21 1.18 14.14
N VAL A 97 -0.90 1.87 14.35
CA VAL A 97 -1.86 2.20 13.30
C VAL A 97 -1.43 3.51 12.64
N LYS A 98 -1.49 3.56 11.30
CA LYS A 98 -1.16 4.79 10.57
C LYS A 98 -2.08 5.93 11.03
N PRO A 99 -1.54 7.10 11.42
CA PRO A 99 -2.36 8.24 11.79
C PRO A 99 -3.35 8.60 10.68
N GLY A 100 -4.62 8.87 11.07
CA GLY A 100 -5.67 9.25 10.12
C GLY A 100 -6.50 8.08 9.57
N ILE A 101 -6.21 6.84 9.94
CA ILE A 101 -7.10 5.70 9.65
C ILE A 101 -8.07 5.53 10.82
N PRO A 102 -9.38 5.37 10.57
CA PRO A 102 -10.36 5.12 11.62
C PRO A 102 -10.00 3.89 12.47
N THR A 103 -10.13 3.99 13.77
CA THR A 103 -9.67 3.00 14.75
C THR A 103 -10.37 1.64 14.70
N ASN A 104 -11.43 1.50 13.95
CA ASN A 104 -12.15 0.23 13.76
C ASN A 104 -11.65 -0.60 12.56
N THR A 105 -10.62 -0.16 11.88
CA THR A 105 -10.08 -0.86 10.70
C THR A 105 -8.78 -1.63 10.94
N GLY A 106 -8.26 -1.62 12.15
CA GLY A 106 -7.09 -2.40 12.53
C GLY A 106 -6.74 -2.23 13.99
N SER A 107 -6.47 -3.31 14.68
CA SER A 107 -5.85 -3.29 16.01
C SER A 107 -4.34 -3.40 15.84
N ALA A 108 -3.60 -2.43 16.37
CA ALA A 108 -2.20 -2.61 16.62
C ALA A 108 -2.07 -3.16 18.05
N GLU A 109 -1.81 -4.45 18.16
CA GLU A 109 -1.52 -5.09 19.44
C GLU A 109 -0.01 -5.29 19.56
N GLY A 110 0.57 -4.76 20.59
CA GLY A 110 1.97 -4.96 20.89
C GLY A 110 2.58 -3.81 21.70
N ASN A 111 3.51 -4.17 22.55
CA ASN A 111 4.29 -3.21 23.29
C ASN A 111 5.54 -2.83 22.49
N LYS A 112 5.96 -1.58 22.62
CA LYS A 112 7.28 -1.16 22.14
C LYS A 112 8.35 -2.07 22.72
N LYS A 113 9.19 -2.65 21.86
CA LYS A 113 10.33 -3.44 22.29
C LYS A 113 11.62 -2.86 21.71
N VAL A 114 12.59 -2.65 22.56
CA VAL A 114 13.96 -2.35 22.12
C VAL A 114 14.59 -3.67 21.65
N ILE A 115 15.00 -3.70 20.39
CA ILE A 115 15.69 -4.83 19.78
C ILE A 115 17.19 -4.61 19.99
N LYS A 116 17.78 -5.47 20.78
CA LYS A 116 19.22 -5.45 21.06
C LYS A 116 19.98 -6.25 20.00
N PRO A 117 21.28 -6.05 19.85
CA PRO A 117 22.13 -6.96 19.07
C PRO A 117 21.94 -8.39 19.54
N ASN A 118 21.82 -9.34 18.60
CA ASN A 118 21.52 -10.76 18.80
C ASN A 118 20.05 -11.09 19.15
N ASP A 119 19.16 -10.12 19.28
CA ASP A 119 17.72 -10.43 19.35
C ASP A 119 17.23 -10.98 18.02
N THR A 120 16.33 -11.95 18.08
CA THR A 120 15.62 -12.44 16.90
C THR A 120 14.29 -11.73 16.75
N VAL A 121 14.08 -11.09 15.59
CA VAL A 121 12.77 -10.57 15.20
C VAL A 121 12.08 -11.59 14.32
N THR A 122 10.96 -12.12 14.79
CA THR A 122 10.15 -13.07 14.03
C THR A 122 8.92 -12.38 13.47
N LEU A 123 8.82 -12.30 12.15
CA LEU A 123 7.61 -11.90 11.44
C LEU A 123 6.80 -13.16 11.12
N ARG A 124 5.56 -13.21 11.55
CA ARG A 124 4.65 -14.32 11.26
C ARG A 124 3.57 -13.86 10.28
N ALA A 125 3.25 -14.73 9.35
CA ALA A 125 2.16 -14.51 8.40
C ALA A 125 1.02 -15.47 8.71
N ASP A 126 -0.20 -14.99 8.62
CA ASP A 126 -1.43 -15.77 8.77
C ASP A 126 -2.48 -15.30 7.74
N ASN A 127 -3.55 -16.08 7.56
CA ASN A 127 -4.72 -15.70 6.77
C ASN A 127 -4.42 -15.17 5.36
N GLY A 128 -3.56 -15.88 4.63
CA GLY A 128 -3.29 -15.57 3.23
C GLY A 128 -2.19 -14.52 2.99
N ILE A 129 -1.49 -14.08 4.00
CA ILE A 129 -0.26 -13.31 3.86
C ILE A 129 0.91 -14.25 3.57
N ARG A 130 1.75 -13.93 2.61
CA ARG A 130 3.01 -14.60 2.34
C ARG A 130 4.17 -13.71 2.76
N LEU A 131 5.08 -14.27 3.53
CA LEU A 131 6.38 -13.66 3.83
C LEU A 131 7.48 -14.46 3.12
N LYS A 132 8.37 -13.80 2.44
CA LYS A 132 9.61 -14.36 1.90
C LYS A 132 10.77 -13.51 2.39
N GLN A 133 11.79 -14.14 2.94
CA GLN A 133 13.03 -13.48 3.32
C GLN A 133 14.17 -14.02 2.45
N GLU A 134 14.93 -13.13 1.83
CA GLU A 134 16.10 -13.47 1.05
C GLU A 134 17.09 -12.31 1.10
N ASN A 135 18.35 -12.62 1.42
CA ASN A 135 19.45 -11.62 1.47
C ASN A 135 19.16 -10.36 2.30
N GLY A 136 18.49 -10.52 3.45
CA GLY A 136 18.15 -9.38 4.32
C GLY A 136 16.90 -8.60 3.92
N VAL A 137 16.27 -8.96 2.82
CA VAL A 137 15.00 -8.35 2.36
C VAL A 137 13.83 -9.23 2.79
N VAL A 138 12.79 -8.62 3.33
CA VAL A 138 11.52 -9.28 3.64
C VAL A 138 10.45 -8.80 2.68
N ASP A 139 10.03 -9.70 1.79
CA ASP A 139 8.91 -9.46 0.88
C ASP A 139 7.60 -9.87 1.56
N ILE A 140 6.65 -8.96 1.60
CA ILE A 140 5.31 -9.20 2.13
C ILE A 140 4.34 -9.20 0.95
N GLY A 141 3.64 -10.31 0.75
CA GLY A 141 2.68 -10.46 -0.34
C GLY A 141 1.41 -11.18 0.09
N LEU A 142 0.39 -11.10 -0.73
CA LEU A 142 -0.84 -11.85 -0.53
C LEU A 142 -0.71 -13.23 -1.18
N LYS A 143 -0.98 -14.29 -0.41
CA LYS A 143 -0.83 -15.68 -0.88
C LYS A 143 -1.87 -16.06 -1.95
N TYR A 144 -3.08 -15.52 -1.83
CA TYR A 144 -4.21 -15.87 -2.68
C TYR A 144 -4.64 -14.74 -3.63
N MET A 145 -3.89 -13.65 -3.67
CA MET A 145 -4.12 -12.54 -4.59
C MET A 145 -2.82 -12.26 -5.33
N ALA A 146 -2.82 -12.44 -6.63
CA ALA A 146 -1.74 -12.05 -7.51
C ALA A 146 -2.21 -10.88 -8.38
N VAL A 147 -1.42 -9.82 -8.43
CA VAL A 147 -1.59 -8.73 -9.39
C VAL A 147 -0.41 -8.84 -10.35
N ASP A 148 -0.69 -9.14 -11.62
CA ASP A 148 0.33 -9.15 -12.66
C ASP A 148 0.68 -7.70 -13.04
N THR A 149 1.91 -7.31 -12.77
CA THR A 149 2.44 -5.97 -13.09
C THR A 149 3.15 -5.91 -14.44
N LYS A 150 2.87 -6.84 -15.34
CA LYS A 150 3.51 -6.95 -16.65
C LYS A 150 3.31 -5.71 -17.55
N TRP A 151 2.29 -4.92 -17.27
CA TRP A 151 1.98 -3.73 -18.04
C TRP A 151 2.62 -2.50 -17.39
N THR A 152 3.49 -1.82 -18.12
CA THR A 152 3.96 -0.47 -17.78
C THR A 152 2.89 0.56 -18.20
N ASN A 153 2.60 1.56 -17.38
CA ASN A 153 1.54 2.57 -17.56
C ASN A 153 0.13 2.15 -17.13
N ILE A 154 0.01 1.37 -16.07
CA ILE A 154 -1.26 1.13 -15.39
C ILE A 154 -1.32 2.01 -14.12
N ASN A 155 -2.49 2.58 -13.86
CA ASN A 155 -2.72 3.25 -12.59
C ASN A 155 -3.04 2.24 -11.50
N ASP A 156 -2.78 2.63 -10.27
CA ASP A 156 -3.18 1.85 -9.11
C ASP A 156 -4.70 1.74 -9.01
N ALA A 157 -5.17 0.74 -8.27
CA ALA A 157 -6.55 0.68 -7.84
C ALA A 157 -6.83 1.82 -6.85
N VAL A 158 -7.93 2.53 -7.04
CA VAL A 158 -8.33 3.64 -6.17
C VAL A 158 -9.67 3.33 -5.52
N ALA A 159 -9.72 3.39 -4.20
CA ALA A 159 -10.96 3.30 -3.45
C ALA A 159 -11.07 4.49 -2.48
N THR A 160 -12.25 5.09 -2.42
CA THR A 160 -12.58 6.19 -1.51
C THR A 160 -13.81 5.84 -0.69
N ASN A 161 -14.09 6.60 0.36
CA ASN A 161 -15.32 6.52 1.14
C ASN A 161 -15.70 5.11 1.64
N GLY A 162 -14.72 4.29 2.02
CA GLY A 162 -14.97 2.92 2.49
C GLY A 162 -15.23 1.90 1.36
N GLY A 163 -15.02 2.27 0.12
CA GLY A 163 -15.09 1.37 -1.03
C GLY A 163 -13.94 0.38 -1.12
N MET A 164 -14.09 -0.62 -1.97
CA MET A 164 -13.08 -1.64 -2.26
C MET A 164 -12.80 -1.68 -3.76
N ALA A 165 -11.55 -1.45 -4.17
CA ALA A 165 -11.11 -1.55 -5.55
C ALA A 165 -10.01 -2.61 -5.69
N ILE A 166 -10.21 -3.58 -6.57
CA ILE A 166 -9.25 -4.65 -6.86
C ILE A 166 -9.06 -4.80 -8.37
N GLY A 167 -7.85 -4.59 -8.81
CA GLY A 167 -7.46 -4.65 -10.22
C GLY A 167 -6.81 -3.34 -10.67
N ALA A 168 -5.92 -3.43 -11.66
CA ALA A 168 -5.26 -2.25 -12.20
C ALA A 168 -6.28 -1.32 -12.87
N ASN A 169 -6.12 -0.02 -12.68
CA ASN A 169 -7.05 1.03 -13.14
C ASN A 169 -8.49 0.86 -12.59
N SER A 170 -8.71 0.04 -11.56
CA SER A 170 -10.04 -0.05 -10.95
C SER A 170 -10.29 1.17 -10.05
N ASN A 171 -11.51 1.67 -10.05
CA ASN A 171 -11.92 2.83 -9.27
C ASN A 171 -13.24 2.55 -8.54
N ALA A 172 -13.26 2.70 -7.22
CA ALA A 172 -14.44 2.61 -6.37
C ALA A 172 -14.64 3.95 -5.65
N ASP A 173 -15.21 4.92 -6.35
CA ASP A 173 -15.53 6.26 -5.86
C ASP A 173 -17.02 6.36 -5.51
N GLY A 174 -17.40 5.64 -4.50
CA GLY A 174 -18.73 5.64 -3.91
C GLY A 174 -18.69 5.07 -2.51
N GLU A 175 -19.54 5.54 -1.62
CA GLU A 175 -19.64 5.02 -0.26
C GLU A 175 -19.95 3.51 -0.33
N THR A 176 -19.12 2.71 0.37
CA THR A 176 -19.29 1.25 0.46
C THR A 176 -19.45 0.55 -0.90
N SER A 177 -18.78 1.05 -1.91
CA SER A 177 -18.83 0.49 -3.28
C SER A 177 -17.76 -0.56 -3.53
N VAL A 178 -17.97 -1.45 -4.51
CA VAL A 178 -17.04 -2.54 -4.85
C VAL A 178 -16.72 -2.56 -6.33
N ALA A 179 -15.47 -2.24 -6.71
CA ALA A 179 -14.96 -2.33 -8.07
C ALA A 179 -13.94 -3.48 -8.18
N LEU A 180 -14.29 -4.54 -8.89
CA LEU A 180 -13.47 -5.72 -9.04
C LEU A 180 -13.21 -6.04 -10.51
N GLY A 181 -11.99 -5.90 -10.94
CA GLY A 181 -11.54 -6.17 -12.30
C GLY A 181 -10.70 -5.05 -12.88
N TRP A 182 -9.92 -5.36 -13.91
CA TRP A 182 -9.13 -4.36 -14.59
C TRP A 182 -10.01 -3.28 -15.24
N GLY A 183 -9.76 -2.01 -14.89
CA GLY A 183 -10.52 -0.89 -15.43
C GLY A 183 -12.00 -0.87 -15.03
N SER A 184 -12.39 -1.63 -14.00
CA SER A 184 -13.73 -1.51 -13.43
C SER A 184 -13.88 -0.14 -12.78
N ASN A 185 -15.04 0.51 -12.99
CA ASN A 185 -15.23 1.89 -12.57
C ASN A 185 -16.56 2.13 -11.88
N ILE A 186 -16.49 2.66 -10.68
CA ILE A 186 -17.64 3.21 -9.96
C ILE A 186 -17.37 4.68 -9.74
N SER A 187 -18.29 5.54 -10.15
CA SER A 187 -18.18 6.97 -9.97
C SER A 187 -19.53 7.58 -9.61
N ALA A 188 -19.54 8.43 -8.59
CA ALA A 188 -20.75 9.08 -8.07
C ALA A 188 -21.90 8.08 -7.80
N SER A 189 -21.58 6.88 -7.26
CA SER A 189 -22.52 5.75 -7.13
C SER A 189 -22.27 5.04 -5.80
N ASN A 190 -23.01 5.43 -4.75
CA ASN A 190 -22.93 4.78 -3.45
C ASN A 190 -23.54 3.38 -3.51
N TYR A 191 -23.02 2.46 -2.67
CA TYR A 191 -23.51 1.09 -2.55
C TYR A 191 -23.55 0.30 -3.87
N ALA A 192 -22.79 0.75 -4.87
CA ALA A 192 -22.75 0.13 -6.17
C ALA A 192 -21.68 -0.97 -6.29
N ALA A 193 -21.86 -1.88 -7.24
CA ALA A 193 -20.88 -2.90 -7.55
C ALA A 193 -20.59 -2.98 -9.06
N ALA A 194 -19.30 -2.97 -9.42
CA ALA A 194 -18.80 -3.20 -10.78
C ALA A 194 -17.85 -4.40 -10.76
N LEU A 195 -18.35 -5.56 -11.22
CA LEU A 195 -17.69 -6.85 -11.02
C LEU A 195 -17.31 -7.45 -12.38
N SER A 196 -16.24 -7.07 -12.95
CA SER A 196 -15.59 -7.65 -14.16
C SER A 196 -14.71 -6.60 -14.84
N PRO A 197 -13.79 -6.98 -15.72
CA PRO A 197 -13.00 -6.01 -16.48
C PRO A 197 -13.86 -5.00 -17.26
N PHE A 198 -13.53 -3.72 -17.09
CA PHE A 198 -14.22 -2.59 -17.73
C PHE A 198 -15.71 -2.47 -17.41
N SER A 199 -16.22 -3.16 -16.41
CA SER A 199 -17.58 -2.92 -15.93
C SER A 199 -17.68 -1.54 -15.26
N SER A 200 -18.86 -0.92 -15.31
CA SER A 200 -19.03 0.41 -14.74
C SER A 200 -20.40 0.66 -14.13
N ALA A 201 -20.41 1.40 -13.00
CA ALA A 201 -21.60 2.01 -12.42
C ALA A 201 -21.33 3.51 -12.23
N VAL A 202 -22.04 4.35 -12.96
CA VAL A 202 -21.81 5.80 -12.96
C VAL A 202 -23.12 6.54 -12.72
N ASN A 203 -23.16 7.44 -11.74
CA ASN A 203 -24.37 8.14 -11.30
C ASN A 203 -25.53 7.15 -11.03
N SER A 204 -25.22 6.00 -10.42
CA SER A 204 -26.16 4.87 -10.28
C SER A 204 -26.06 4.28 -8.88
N GLU A 205 -26.69 4.95 -7.93
CA GLU A 205 -26.75 4.47 -6.54
C GLU A 205 -27.38 3.07 -6.50
N TYR A 206 -26.83 2.15 -5.72
CA TYR A 206 -27.19 0.71 -5.69
C TYR A 206 -27.06 0.00 -7.06
N GLY A 207 -26.33 0.56 -8.02
CA GLY A 207 -26.16 -0.02 -9.34
C GLY A 207 -25.29 -1.29 -9.33
N LEU A 208 -25.68 -2.32 -10.08
CA LEU A 208 -24.90 -3.55 -10.25
C LEU A 208 -24.51 -3.76 -11.72
N ALA A 209 -23.22 -3.68 -12.03
CA ALA A 209 -22.68 -4.02 -13.35
C ALA A 209 -21.79 -5.27 -13.23
N MET A 210 -22.24 -6.39 -13.81
CA MET A 210 -21.53 -7.67 -13.76
C MET A 210 -21.36 -8.28 -15.15
N GLY A 211 -20.16 -8.26 -15.66
CA GLY A 211 -19.79 -8.74 -17.00
C GLY A 211 -18.79 -7.79 -17.65
N THR A 212 -17.97 -8.32 -18.56
CA THR A 212 -17.00 -7.50 -19.27
C THR A 212 -17.68 -6.37 -20.03
N LYS A 213 -17.32 -5.12 -19.71
CA LYS A 213 -17.95 -3.92 -20.25
C LYS A 213 -19.46 -3.81 -19.97
N ALA A 214 -19.96 -4.46 -18.93
CA ALA A 214 -21.30 -4.20 -18.45
C ALA A 214 -21.38 -2.78 -17.88
N ALA A 215 -22.48 -2.07 -18.13
CA ALA A 215 -22.61 -0.67 -17.73
C ALA A 215 -23.97 -0.36 -17.12
N VAL A 216 -23.97 0.30 -15.96
CA VAL A 216 -25.15 0.94 -15.37
C VAL A 216 -24.83 2.42 -15.28
N LYS A 217 -25.63 3.24 -15.96
CA LYS A 217 -25.36 4.67 -16.04
C LYS A 217 -26.64 5.48 -15.81
N THR A 218 -26.56 6.47 -14.96
CA THR A 218 -27.70 7.33 -14.58
C THR A 218 -28.96 6.52 -14.23
N SER A 219 -28.77 5.36 -13.58
CA SER A 219 -29.81 4.36 -13.38
C SER A 219 -29.75 3.83 -11.94
N PRO A 220 -30.23 4.57 -10.95
CA PRO A 220 -30.32 4.07 -9.58
C PRO A 220 -31.05 2.73 -9.53
N TYR A 221 -30.56 1.83 -8.69
CA TYR A 221 -31.07 0.44 -8.58
C TYR A 221 -31.00 -0.35 -9.89
N GLY A 222 -30.26 0.14 -10.89
CA GLY A 222 -30.08 -0.54 -12.17
C GLY A 222 -29.21 -1.79 -12.05
N MET A 223 -29.51 -2.83 -12.83
CA MET A 223 -28.76 -4.07 -12.87
C MET A 223 -28.43 -4.49 -14.30
N ALA A 224 -27.15 -4.53 -14.65
CA ALA A 224 -26.65 -5.01 -15.94
C ALA A 224 -25.79 -6.26 -15.74
N MET A 225 -26.29 -7.42 -16.17
CA MET A 225 -25.62 -8.72 -16.01
C MET A 225 -25.38 -9.40 -17.35
N GLY A 226 -24.13 -9.44 -17.76
CA GLY A 226 -23.71 -10.04 -19.03
C GLY A 226 -22.64 -9.19 -19.74
N ALA A 227 -21.86 -9.80 -20.61
CA ALA A 227 -20.89 -9.04 -21.38
C ALA A 227 -21.60 -8.01 -22.27
N LEU A 228 -21.15 -6.75 -22.22
CA LEU A 228 -21.75 -5.64 -22.97
C LEU A 228 -23.23 -5.35 -22.63
N SER A 229 -23.73 -5.84 -21.48
CA SER A 229 -25.06 -5.48 -21.03
C SER A 229 -25.12 -4.03 -20.58
N SER A 230 -26.23 -3.35 -20.77
CA SER A 230 -26.35 -1.95 -20.36
C SER A 230 -27.70 -1.58 -19.78
N VAL A 231 -27.70 -0.71 -18.79
CA VAL A 231 -28.87 0.00 -18.26
C VAL A 231 -28.49 1.48 -18.22
N ASP A 232 -29.15 2.28 -19.05
CA ASP A 232 -28.86 3.70 -19.20
C ASP A 232 -30.14 4.53 -19.05
N ASP A 233 -30.08 5.55 -18.18
CA ASP A 233 -31.20 6.44 -17.87
C ASP A 233 -32.51 5.69 -17.54
N SER A 234 -32.38 4.66 -16.68
CA SER A 234 -33.45 3.69 -16.45
C SER A 234 -33.44 3.22 -15.00
N GLU A 235 -34.15 3.94 -14.13
CA GLU A 235 -34.28 3.60 -12.72
C GLU A 235 -34.97 2.23 -12.55
N TYR A 236 -34.44 1.38 -11.65
CA TYR A 236 -34.91 -0.01 -11.43
C TYR A 236 -34.87 -0.92 -12.68
N GLY A 237 -34.08 -0.56 -13.70
CA GLY A 237 -33.90 -1.39 -14.89
C GLY A 237 -33.09 -2.66 -14.62
N ALA A 238 -33.52 -3.81 -15.17
CA ALA A 238 -32.78 -5.07 -15.03
C ALA A 238 -32.49 -5.71 -16.40
N ALA A 239 -31.22 -5.62 -16.87
CA ALA A 239 -30.77 -6.18 -18.13
C ALA A 239 -29.89 -7.40 -17.91
N ILE A 240 -30.35 -8.59 -18.27
CA ILE A 240 -29.70 -9.88 -18.07
C ILE A 240 -29.46 -10.57 -19.42
N GLY A 241 -28.21 -10.70 -19.80
CA GLY A 241 -27.80 -11.33 -21.04
C GLY A 241 -26.69 -10.59 -21.76
N ALA A 242 -25.94 -11.26 -22.60
CA ALA A 242 -24.91 -10.60 -23.40
C ALA A 242 -25.52 -9.59 -24.36
N ASN A 243 -24.96 -8.37 -24.39
CA ASN A 243 -25.46 -7.30 -25.26
C ASN A 243 -26.94 -6.94 -25.05
N SER A 244 -27.49 -7.25 -23.85
CA SER A 244 -28.85 -6.82 -23.47
C SER A 244 -28.83 -5.34 -23.12
N ALA A 245 -29.91 -4.61 -23.41
CA ALA A 245 -29.94 -3.18 -23.15
C ALA A 245 -31.30 -2.66 -22.69
N ILE A 246 -31.27 -1.78 -21.68
CA ILE A 246 -32.40 -0.95 -21.28
C ILE A 246 -31.95 0.49 -21.41
N VAL A 247 -32.73 1.28 -22.14
CA VAL A 247 -32.43 2.70 -22.39
C VAL A 247 -33.69 3.53 -22.18
N ASN A 248 -33.56 4.60 -21.36
CA ASN A 248 -34.64 5.55 -21.12
C ASN A 248 -35.97 4.84 -20.76
N SER A 249 -35.91 3.88 -19.84
CA SER A 249 -37.05 2.98 -19.56
C SER A 249 -37.04 2.53 -18.11
N ASN A 250 -37.73 3.29 -17.25
CA ASN A 250 -37.82 2.94 -15.83
C ASN A 250 -38.61 1.63 -15.62
N TYR A 251 -38.17 0.84 -14.63
CA TYR A 251 -38.77 -0.47 -14.34
C TYR A 251 -38.75 -1.46 -15.51
N GLY A 252 -37.86 -1.23 -16.51
CA GLY A 252 -37.67 -2.13 -17.62
C GLY A 252 -37.03 -3.45 -17.22
N VAL A 253 -37.47 -4.57 -17.83
CA VAL A 253 -36.89 -5.89 -17.62
C VAL A 253 -36.48 -6.50 -18.95
N VAL A 254 -35.21 -6.86 -19.07
CA VAL A 254 -34.65 -7.52 -20.25
C VAL A 254 -33.95 -8.80 -19.83
N ILE A 255 -34.34 -9.94 -20.44
CA ILE A 255 -33.68 -11.24 -20.24
C ILE A 255 -33.41 -11.90 -21.57
N GLY A 256 -32.20 -11.93 -22.03
CA GLY A 256 -31.82 -12.59 -23.29
C GLY A 256 -30.67 -11.88 -23.98
N THR A 257 -29.96 -12.63 -24.82
CA THR A 257 -28.87 -12.07 -25.62
C THR A 257 -29.44 -11.09 -26.65
N SER A 258 -28.88 -9.87 -26.70
CA SER A 258 -29.33 -8.80 -27.61
C SER A 258 -30.80 -8.41 -27.44
N ALA A 259 -31.44 -8.74 -26.35
CA ALA A 259 -32.77 -8.27 -26.02
C ALA A 259 -32.75 -6.79 -25.60
N THR A 260 -33.83 -6.04 -25.90
CA THR A 260 -33.84 -4.58 -25.67
C THR A 260 -35.18 -4.08 -25.16
N VAL A 261 -35.10 -3.10 -24.24
CA VAL A 261 -36.23 -2.22 -23.88
C VAL A 261 -35.74 -0.79 -24.06
N LYS A 262 -36.48 -0.02 -24.88
CA LYS A 262 -36.08 1.35 -25.19
C LYS A 262 -37.29 2.28 -25.23
N ASP A 263 -37.17 3.47 -24.59
CA ASP A 263 -38.18 4.50 -24.52
C ASP A 263 -39.54 3.96 -24.01
N ALA A 264 -39.51 2.97 -23.10
CA ALA A 264 -40.68 2.15 -22.77
C ALA A 264 -40.69 1.78 -21.26
N ASP A 265 -41.26 2.66 -20.44
CA ASP A 265 -41.41 2.37 -19.01
C ASP A 265 -42.23 1.11 -18.74
N ASN A 266 -41.88 0.38 -17.68
CA ASN A 266 -42.57 -0.86 -17.28
C ASN A 266 -42.61 -1.94 -18.34
N ALA A 267 -41.73 -1.89 -19.33
CA ALA A 267 -41.74 -2.88 -20.43
C ALA A 267 -40.89 -4.10 -20.12
N VAL A 268 -41.24 -5.22 -20.71
CA VAL A 268 -40.57 -6.51 -20.53
C VAL A 268 -40.18 -7.11 -21.86
N ALA A 269 -38.90 -7.50 -22.04
CA ALA A 269 -38.41 -8.22 -23.21
C ALA A 269 -37.65 -9.48 -22.75
N ILE A 270 -38.22 -10.66 -23.03
CA ILE A 270 -37.64 -11.95 -22.65
C ILE A 270 -37.45 -12.84 -23.87
N GLY A 271 -36.23 -13.16 -24.16
CA GLY A 271 -35.85 -14.00 -25.33
C GLY A 271 -34.69 -13.38 -26.13
N VAL A 272 -34.05 -14.19 -26.94
CA VAL A 272 -32.98 -13.73 -27.81
C VAL A 272 -33.51 -12.69 -28.80
N SER A 273 -32.89 -11.51 -28.85
CA SER A 273 -33.29 -10.42 -29.75
C SER A 273 -34.76 -9.99 -29.60
N SER A 274 -35.37 -10.22 -28.44
CA SER A 274 -36.69 -9.67 -28.15
C SER A 274 -36.62 -8.16 -27.94
N SER A 275 -37.69 -7.43 -28.24
CA SER A 275 -37.71 -5.97 -28.16
C SER A 275 -39.05 -5.44 -27.67
N ALA A 276 -39.00 -4.55 -26.67
CA ALA A 276 -40.19 -3.80 -26.25
C ALA A 276 -39.90 -2.30 -26.37
N ALA A 277 -40.69 -1.61 -27.18
CA ALA A 277 -40.54 -0.21 -27.54
C ALA A 277 -41.76 0.65 -27.20
N VAL A 278 -42.68 0.14 -26.41
CA VAL A 278 -43.85 0.86 -25.96
C VAL A 278 -44.07 0.67 -24.45
N LYS A 279 -44.54 1.68 -23.80
CA LYS A 279 -44.85 1.67 -22.35
C LYS A 279 -45.76 0.48 -22.01
N ASN A 280 -45.43 -0.25 -20.94
CA ASN A 280 -46.09 -1.48 -20.51
C ASN A 280 -46.04 -2.61 -21.55
N GLY A 281 -45.18 -2.50 -22.57
CA GLY A 281 -45.04 -3.54 -23.61
C GLY A 281 -44.41 -4.82 -23.05
N VAL A 282 -44.89 -5.97 -23.53
CA VAL A 282 -44.39 -7.29 -23.16
C VAL A 282 -44.05 -8.09 -24.39
N ALA A 283 -42.78 -8.39 -24.59
CA ALA A 283 -42.29 -9.23 -25.69
C ALA A 283 -41.65 -10.49 -25.08
N ILE A 284 -42.23 -11.66 -25.33
CA ILE A 284 -41.74 -12.94 -24.80
C ILE A 284 -41.51 -13.91 -25.96
N GLY A 285 -40.34 -14.44 -26.05
CA GLY A 285 -39.90 -15.34 -27.11
C GLY A 285 -38.78 -14.73 -27.96
N ALA A 286 -38.02 -15.57 -28.64
CA ALA A 286 -36.96 -15.11 -29.52
C ALA A 286 -37.54 -14.26 -30.68
N PHE A 287 -36.93 -13.10 -30.92
CA PHE A 287 -37.34 -12.12 -31.93
C PHE A 287 -38.72 -11.50 -31.73
N SER A 288 -39.37 -11.73 -30.58
CA SER A 288 -40.67 -11.11 -30.25
C SER A 288 -40.53 -9.58 -30.17
N LYS A 289 -41.58 -8.88 -30.59
CA LYS A 289 -41.64 -7.42 -30.56
C LYS A 289 -42.91 -6.92 -29.88
N ALA A 290 -42.78 -5.96 -29.02
CA ALA A 290 -43.88 -5.19 -28.44
C ALA A 290 -43.69 -3.71 -28.87
N ASP A 291 -44.16 -3.36 -30.04
CA ASP A 291 -44.00 -2.04 -30.68
C ASP A 291 -45.34 -1.33 -30.96
N THR A 292 -46.44 -1.96 -30.63
CA THR A 292 -47.78 -1.41 -30.82
C THR A 292 -48.29 -0.78 -29.51
N ALA A 293 -48.51 0.53 -29.52
CA ALA A 293 -49.00 1.26 -28.35
C ALA A 293 -50.47 0.88 -28.02
N ALA A 294 -50.83 1.07 -26.74
CA ALA A 294 -52.23 0.94 -26.33
C ALA A 294 -53.13 1.93 -27.11
N GLY A 295 -54.36 1.52 -27.41
CA GLY A 295 -55.31 2.34 -28.15
C GLY A 295 -55.27 2.16 -29.68
N VAL A 296 -54.36 1.32 -30.19
CA VAL A 296 -54.32 0.93 -31.58
C VAL A 296 -55.14 -0.36 -31.77
N SER A 297 -55.91 -0.44 -32.85
CA SER A 297 -56.71 -1.62 -33.19
C SER A 297 -55.83 -2.85 -33.31
N GLY A 298 -56.12 -3.90 -32.55
CA GLY A 298 -55.54 -5.22 -32.72
C GLY A 298 -56.20 -6.02 -33.86
N TYR A 299 -55.67 -7.18 -34.20
CA TYR A 299 -56.32 -8.13 -35.12
C TYR A 299 -57.38 -8.93 -34.33
N ASP A 300 -58.60 -8.93 -34.89
CA ASP A 300 -59.68 -9.78 -34.39
C ASP A 300 -59.79 -11.06 -35.25
N PRO A 301 -59.45 -12.22 -34.71
CA PRO A 301 -59.49 -13.47 -35.50
C PRO A 301 -60.86 -13.93 -35.80
N SER A 302 -61.92 -13.46 -35.12
CA SER A 302 -63.27 -13.82 -35.39
C SER A 302 -63.79 -13.13 -36.63
N THR A 303 -63.48 -11.91 -36.87
CA THR A 303 -63.83 -11.11 -38.01
C THR A 303 -62.80 -11.12 -39.12
N LYS A 304 -61.57 -11.66 -38.82
CA LYS A 304 -60.40 -11.65 -39.71
C LYS A 304 -59.99 -10.23 -40.15
N ALA A 305 -60.28 -9.23 -39.34
CA ALA A 305 -60.05 -7.84 -39.66
C ALA A 305 -59.43 -7.13 -38.43
N ALA A 306 -59.12 -5.85 -38.55
CA ALA A 306 -58.77 -5.03 -37.40
C ALA A 306 -59.96 -4.94 -36.41
N SER A 307 -59.70 -5.09 -35.14
CA SER A 307 -60.70 -4.94 -34.09
C SER A 307 -61.27 -3.51 -34.08
N ALA A 308 -62.56 -3.38 -33.91
CA ALA A 308 -63.20 -2.09 -33.70
C ALA A 308 -62.92 -1.51 -32.30
N ASP A 309 -62.41 -2.33 -31.39
CA ASP A 309 -62.09 -1.92 -30.04
C ASP A 309 -60.67 -1.32 -30.00
N THR A 310 -60.61 -0.02 -29.77
CA THR A 310 -59.41 0.77 -29.61
C THR A 310 -59.26 1.29 -28.19
N SER A 311 -59.89 0.62 -27.22
CA SER A 311 -59.90 1.13 -25.85
C SER A 311 -58.51 1.30 -25.28
N ALA A 312 -58.31 2.34 -24.50
CA ALA A 312 -57.04 2.59 -23.76
C ALA A 312 -56.72 1.49 -22.74
N ALA A 313 -57.62 0.55 -22.52
CA ALA A 313 -57.42 -0.61 -21.65
C ALA A 313 -56.63 -1.75 -22.31
N TRP A 314 -56.50 -1.75 -23.64
CA TRP A 314 -55.65 -2.72 -24.35
C TRP A 314 -54.18 -2.41 -23.99
N ARG A 315 -53.60 -3.35 -23.29
CA ARG A 315 -52.14 -3.31 -23.07
C ARG A 315 -51.48 -3.96 -24.28
N SER A 316 -50.31 -3.45 -24.62
CA SER A 316 -49.51 -3.95 -25.74
C SER A 316 -49.42 -5.45 -25.78
N THR A 317 -49.53 -5.96 -26.97
CA THR A 317 -49.60 -7.40 -27.26
C THR A 317 -48.42 -8.21 -26.78
N VAL A 318 -48.71 -9.35 -26.20
CA VAL A 318 -47.73 -10.46 -26.06
C VAL A 318 -47.64 -11.11 -27.45
N SER A 319 -46.51 -10.98 -28.12
CA SER A 319 -46.21 -11.66 -29.36
C SER A 319 -45.22 -12.79 -29.17
#